data_55e6d59e7e4550937ce03b02b7654c95
#
_entry.id   55e6d59e7e4550937ce03b02b7654c95
#
_cell.length_a   1.000
_cell.length_b   1.000
_cell.length_c   1.000
_cell.angle_alpha   90.00
_cell.angle_beta   90.00
_cell.angle_gamma   90.00
#
_symmetry.space_group_name_H-M   'P 1'
#
loop_
_entity.id
_entity.type
_entity.pdbx_description
1 polymer ?
#
loop_
_entity_poly.entity_id
_entity_poly.type
_entity_poly.pdbx_seq_one_letter_code
_entity_poly.pdbx_strand_id
1 'polypeptide(L)'
;YKFIQVLYDLFGIDRRESEVFLEIAAMATVCDVMPLCDENRIIVKEGLRRIQHTNITGLQALIEANHLEEKKISSYHFGFILGPCINASGRLTSAKDALELLLCEDKELCRQKAEALTQLNAERKEMTANGVKAAKEYLESTGHANDKVLVVYLPNCHESIAGIIAGRIKERYYRPTFVLTKGETGVKGSGRSIAAYDMFAEMSRCRELFTKFGGHKLAAGLSLEEEKVEVFRKRINELADLTEEDLQMKVSIDMRLPFPYINEELIHELKILEPFGKGNGKPLFAESKLRVIQPRIFGKNRNVLKCRLEDQQGNQMEAVYFGEVEDCLQKMEKKQIMSFTYYPSINEYMGRRTIQLTIVNYQ
;
A
#
# COMPACT_ATOMS: atom_id res chain seq x y z
N TYR A 1 6.00 -3.16 23.32
CA TYR A 1 4.87 -3.66 24.08
C TYR A 1 5.22 -4.91 24.90
N LYS A 2 5.67 -6.01 24.27
CA LYS A 2 6.06 -7.25 24.97
C LYS A 2 7.15 -7.03 26.03
N PHE A 3 8.14 -6.20 25.72
CA PHE A 3 9.19 -5.84 26.66
C PHE A 3 8.63 -5.09 27.90
N ILE A 4 7.70 -4.18 27.69
CA ILE A 4 7.02 -3.45 28.79
C ILE A 4 6.24 -4.43 29.69
N GLN A 5 5.55 -5.42 29.10
CA GLN A 5 4.86 -6.44 29.88
C GLN A 5 5.80 -7.20 30.81
N VAL A 6 6.98 -7.60 30.30
CA VAL A 6 7.99 -8.29 31.13
C VAL A 6 8.55 -7.37 32.21
N LEU A 7 8.79 -6.09 31.91
CA LEU A 7 9.23 -5.12 32.92
C LEU A 7 8.18 -4.96 34.03
N TYR A 8 6.91 -4.85 33.66
CA TYR A 8 5.82 -4.71 34.62
C TYR A 8 5.74 -5.92 35.55
N ASP A 9 5.83 -7.14 34.98
CA ASP A 9 5.89 -8.38 35.76
C ASP A 9 7.08 -8.35 36.75
N LEU A 10 8.27 -7.92 36.32
CA LEU A 10 9.49 -7.85 37.13
C LEU A 10 9.39 -6.80 38.27
N PHE A 11 8.71 -5.70 38.04
CA PHE A 11 8.53 -4.62 39.03
C PHE A 11 7.24 -4.75 39.85
N GLY A 12 6.47 -5.84 39.67
CA GLY A 12 5.22 -6.06 40.41
C GLY A 12 4.10 -5.08 40.05
N ILE A 13 4.18 -4.50 38.85
CA ILE A 13 3.13 -3.63 38.27
C ILE A 13 2.10 -4.53 37.59
N ASP A 14 0.82 -4.18 37.72
CA ASP A 14 -0.24 -4.93 37.04
C ASP A 14 -0.01 -4.88 35.51
N ARG A 15 0.15 -6.06 34.93
CA ARG A 15 0.39 -6.20 33.48
C ARG A 15 -0.68 -5.52 32.62
N ARG A 16 -1.91 -5.39 33.13
CA ARG A 16 -3.01 -4.71 32.43
C ARG A 16 -2.72 -3.22 32.19
N GLU A 17 -1.89 -2.59 33.01
CA GLU A 17 -1.48 -1.20 32.79
C GLU A 17 -0.68 -1.02 31.49
N SER A 18 -0.04 -2.08 30.99
CA SER A 18 0.64 -2.05 29.67
C SER A 18 -0.32 -1.92 28.48
N GLU A 19 -1.61 -2.15 28.70
CA GLU A 19 -2.61 -2.15 27.61
C GLU A 19 -2.80 -0.76 26.97
N VAL A 20 -2.39 0.31 27.63
CA VAL A 20 -2.36 1.68 27.07
C VAL A 20 -1.47 1.75 25.82
N PHE A 21 -0.48 0.88 25.70
CA PHE A 21 0.42 0.83 24.53
C PHE A 21 -0.12 -0.01 23.36
N LEU A 22 -1.25 -0.72 23.52
CA LEU A 22 -1.80 -1.61 22.49
C LEU A 22 -2.19 -0.87 21.20
N GLU A 23 -2.73 0.33 21.31
CA GLU A 23 -3.12 1.14 20.15
C GLU A 23 -1.92 1.49 19.28
N ILE A 24 -0.84 1.96 19.93
CA ILE A 24 0.41 2.32 19.26
C ILE A 24 1.11 1.07 18.69
N ALA A 25 1.14 -0.03 19.48
CA ALA A 25 1.72 -1.30 19.04
C ALA A 25 0.98 -1.88 17.83
N ALA A 26 -0.36 -1.81 17.83
CA ALA A 26 -1.19 -2.24 16.71
C ALA A 26 -0.94 -1.40 15.45
N MET A 27 -0.87 -0.07 15.60
CA MET A 27 -0.57 0.83 14.50
C MET A 27 0.83 0.57 13.94
N ALA A 28 1.85 0.42 14.78
CA ALA A 28 3.20 0.07 14.35
C ALA A 28 3.24 -1.28 13.62
N THR A 29 2.56 -2.30 14.14
CA THR A 29 2.47 -3.63 13.52
C THR A 29 1.92 -3.57 12.10
N VAL A 30 0.86 -2.80 11.88
CA VAL A 30 0.26 -2.62 10.55
C VAL A 30 1.14 -1.77 9.63
N CYS A 31 1.68 -0.65 10.14
CA CYS A 31 2.49 0.28 9.34
C CYS A 31 3.82 -0.33 8.89
N ASP A 32 4.39 -1.23 9.68
CA ASP A 32 5.63 -1.95 9.38
C ASP A 32 5.39 -3.22 8.56
N VAL A 33 4.13 -3.42 8.16
CA VAL A 33 3.70 -4.54 7.30
C VAL A 33 4.09 -5.90 7.91
N MET A 34 3.96 -6.05 9.23
CA MET A 34 4.20 -7.31 9.92
C MET A 34 3.08 -8.31 9.60
N PRO A 35 3.37 -9.62 9.53
CA PRO A 35 2.32 -10.62 9.34
C PRO A 35 1.25 -10.55 10.44
N LEU A 36 -0.01 -10.44 10.06
CA LEU A 36 -1.16 -10.43 10.98
C LEU A 36 -1.60 -11.88 11.32
N CYS A 37 -0.66 -12.62 11.90
CA CYS A 37 -0.83 -13.97 12.41
C CYS A 37 -0.55 -13.98 13.92
N ASP A 38 -1.04 -14.99 14.61
CA ASP A 38 -0.79 -15.24 16.03
C ASP A 38 -0.93 -13.97 16.91
N GLU A 39 0.08 -13.64 17.70
CA GLU A 39 0.06 -12.48 18.61
C GLU A 39 -0.11 -11.15 17.88
N ASN A 40 0.50 -10.97 16.70
CA ASN A 40 0.37 -9.74 15.92
C ASN A 40 -1.09 -9.48 15.54
N ARG A 41 -1.82 -10.54 15.17
CA ARG A 41 -3.25 -10.42 14.87
C ARG A 41 -4.06 -10.04 16.10
N ILE A 42 -3.75 -10.62 17.25
CA ILE A 42 -4.41 -10.29 18.53
C ILE A 42 -4.14 -8.83 18.91
N ILE A 43 -2.87 -8.39 18.84
CA ILE A 43 -2.47 -7.01 19.14
C ILE A 43 -3.23 -6.04 18.22
N VAL A 44 -3.27 -6.31 16.91
CA VAL A 44 -3.94 -5.42 15.96
C VAL A 44 -5.45 -5.41 16.17
N LYS A 45 -6.08 -6.57 16.41
CA LYS A 45 -7.52 -6.68 16.68
C LYS A 45 -7.90 -5.87 17.92
N GLU A 46 -7.15 -6.02 19.00
CA GLU A 46 -7.41 -5.32 20.26
C GLU A 46 -7.10 -3.83 20.16
N GLY A 47 -5.99 -3.44 19.54
CA GLY A 47 -5.66 -2.04 19.31
C GLY A 47 -6.69 -1.32 18.42
N LEU A 48 -7.22 -2.00 17.38
CA LEU A 48 -8.31 -1.45 16.56
C LEU A 48 -9.63 -1.32 17.35
N ARG A 49 -9.88 -2.15 18.33
CA ARG A 49 -11.05 -2.01 19.22
C ARG A 49 -10.89 -0.78 20.12
N ARG A 50 -9.70 -0.58 20.67
CA ARG A 50 -9.39 0.51 21.63
C ARG A 50 -9.33 1.86 20.95
N ILE A 51 -8.73 1.96 19.77
CA ILE A 51 -8.54 3.23 19.06
C ILE A 51 -9.85 3.96 18.78
N GLN A 52 -10.99 3.26 18.75
CA GLN A 52 -12.31 3.88 18.59
C GLN A 52 -12.61 4.87 19.74
N HIS A 53 -12.01 4.66 20.89
CA HIS A 53 -12.20 5.45 22.12
C HIS A 53 -10.85 5.74 22.79
N THR A 54 -9.86 6.08 21.99
CA THR A 54 -8.49 6.32 22.49
C THR A 54 -8.45 7.48 23.50
N ASN A 55 -7.66 7.32 24.54
CA ASN A 55 -7.36 8.40 25.51
C ASN A 55 -6.04 9.11 25.19
N ILE A 56 -5.33 8.70 24.12
CA ILE A 56 -4.08 9.34 23.70
C ILE A 56 -4.44 10.60 22.92
N THR A 57 -4.27 11.78 23.55
CA THR A 57 -4.67 13.07 23.00
C THR A 57 -4.11 13.31 21.60
N GLY A 58 -2.84 12.94 21.35
CA GLY A 58 -2.22 13.07 20.05
C GLY A 58 -2.85 12.17 18.97
N LEU A 59 -3.32 10.96 19.33
CA LEU A 59 -4.04 10.09 18.40
C LEU A 59 -5.45 10.62 18.11
N GLN A 60 -6.15 11.14 19.11
CA GLN A 60 -7.45 11.81 18.90
C GLN A 60 -7.30 12.95 17.89
N ALA A 61 -6.34 13.84 18.11
CA ALA A 61 -6.07 14.96 17.20
C ALA A 61 -5.72 14.50 15.78
N LEU A 62 -4.96 13.40 15.63
CA LEU A 62 -4.60 12.86 14.31
C LEU A 62 -5.82 12.24 13.61
N ILE A 63 -6.72 11.59 14.33
CA ILE A 63 -8.00 11.06 13.83
C ILE A 63 -8.87 12.22 13.33
N GLU A 64 -9.02 13.28 14.13
CA GLU A 64 -9.78 14.49 13.79
C GLU A 64 -9.19 15.19 12.55
N ALA A 65 -7.89 15.44 12.50
CA ALA A 65 -7.23 16.07 11.36
C ALA A 65 -7.39 15.29 10.03
N ASN A 66 -7.72 13.99 10.11
CA ASN A 66 -7.99 13.15 8.94
C ASN A 66 -9.49 12.85 8.72
N HIS A 67 -10.42 13.49 9.45
CA HIS A 67 -11.87 13.34 9.35
C HIS A 67 -12.33 11.88 9.50
N LEU A 68 -11.83 11.22 10.55
CA LEU A 68 -12.12 9.80 10.84
C LEU A 68 -12.96 9.61 12.11
N GLU A 69 -13.43 10.65 12.79
CA GLU A 69 -14.11 10.62 14.09
C GLU A 69 -15.36 9.74 14.08
N GLU A 70 -16.14 9.84 13.01
CA GLU A 70 -17.38 9.08 12.84
C GLU A 70 -17.18 7.73 12.11
N LYS A 71 -15.93 7.39 11.78
CA LYS A 71 -15.63 6.17 11.01
C LYS A 71 -15.10 5.08 11.92
N LYS A 72 -15.53 3.86 11.67
CA LYS A 72 -14.89 2.69 12.27
C LYS A 72 -13.47 2.56 11.72
N ILE A 73 -12.48 2.83 12.56
CA ILE A 73 -11.06 2.69 12.20
C ILE A 73 -10.72 1.21 12.00
N SER A 74 -10.03 0.91 10.92
CA SER A 74 -9.60 -0.42 10.51
C SER A 74 -8.09 -0.46 10.21
N SER A 75 -7.54 -1.63 9.94
CA SER A 75 -6.13 -1.78 9.52
C SER A 75 -5.80 -0.93 8.27
N TYR A 76 -6.77 -0.69 7.39
CA TYR A 76 -6.62 0.23 6.26
C TYR A 76 -6.29 1.66 6.72
N HIS A 77 -7.02 2.17 7.71
CA HIS A 77 -6.78 3.52 8.24
C HIS A 77 -5.40 3.63 8.90
N PHE A 78 -4.95 2.60 9.60
CA PHE A 78 -3.58 2.56 10.14
C PHE A 78 -2.53 2.58 9.02
N GLY A 79 -2.63 1.68 8.04
CA GLY A 79 -1.61 1.52 7.02
C GLY A 79 -1.59 2.62 5.95
N PHE A 80 -2.73 3.26 5.65
CA PHE A 80 -2.87 4.16 4.51
C PHE A 80 -3.24 5.60 4.85
N ILE A 81 -3.64 5.89 6.10
CA ILE A 81 -4.02 7.24 6.53
C ILE A 81 -3.16 7.70 7.71
N LEU A 82 -3.37 7.12 8.90
CA LEU A 82 -2.72 7.59 10.14
C LEU A 82 -1.20 7.32 10.14
N GLY A 83 -0.78 6.09 9.84
CA GLY A 83 0.63 5.73 9.77
C GLY A 83 1.42 6.53 8.75
N PRO A 84 0.93 6.75 7.53
CA PRO A 84 1.57 7.65 6.58
C PRO A 84 1.75 9.09 7.05
N CYS A 85 0.86 9.66 7.89
CA CYS A 85 1.05 10.97 8.49
C CYS A 85 2.24 10.96 9.46
N ILE A 86 2.32 9.95 10.32
CA ILE A 86 3.45 9.76 11.25
C ILE A 86 4.76 9.56 10.48
N ASN A 87 4.76 8.68 9.46
CA ASN A 87 5.94 8.37 8.67
C ASN A 87 6.41 9.53 7.77
N ALA A 88 5.54 10.49 7.44
CA ALA A 88 5.89 11.63 6.61
C ALA A 88 6.92 12.52 7.28
N SER A 89 6.83 12.72 8.61
CA SER A 89 7.81 13.53 9.35
C SER A 89 9.22 12.94 9.28
N GLY A 90 9.37 11.63 9.50
CA GLY A 90 10.67 10.97 9.41
C GLY A 90 11.28 10.94 7.99
N ARG A 91 10.48 11.27 6.95
CA ARG A 91 10.95 11.35 5.56
C ARG A 91 11.32 12.77 5.13
N LEU A 92 10.54 13.76 5.55
CA LEU A 92 10.66 15.13 5.04
C LEU A 92 11.21 16.11 6.08
N THR A 93 11.05 15.84 7.37
CA THR A 93 11.53 16.66 8.49
C THR A 93 12.23 15.79 9.54
N SER A 94 11.56 15.51 10.66
CA SER A 94 12.11 14.72 11.76
C SER A 94 11.06 13.76 12.33
N ALA A 95 11.46 12.50 12.57
CA ALA A 95 10.62 11.54 13.28
C ALA A 95 10.24 12.01 14.70
N LYS A 96 10.98 12.96 15.26
CA LYS A 96 10.70 13.59 16.55
C LYS A 96 9.34 14.29 16.58
N ASP A 97 8.93 14.92 15.48
CA ASP A 97 7.66 15.64 15.39
C ASP A 97 6.46 14.72 15.65
N ALA A 98 6.49 13.50 15.10
CA ALA A 98 5.46 12.50 15.34
C ALA A 98 5.51 11.95 16.79
N LEU A 99 6.71 11.74 17.34
CA LEU A 99 6.86 11.32 18.75
C LEU A 99 6.31 12.38 19.69
N GLU A 100 6.60 13.65 19.45
CA GLU A 100 6.10 14.76 20.26
C GLU A 100 4.58 14.87 20.20
N LEU A 101 3.95 14.58 19.05
CA LEU A 101 2.49 14.49 18.99
C LEU A 101 1.94 13.38 19.90
N LEU A 102 2.55 12.19 19.87
CA LEU A 102 2.07 11.04 20.65
C LEU A 102 2.27 11.20 22.16
N LEU A 103 3.24 12.02 22.57
CA LEU A 103 3.53 12.33 23.98
C LEU A 103 2.83 13.60 24.47
N CYS A 104 2.19 14.35 23.60
CA CYS A 104 1.56 15.61 23.92
C CYS A 104 0.22 15.40 24.65
N GLU A 105 -0.01 16.12 25.74
CA GLU A 105 -1.27 16.12 26.51
C GLU A 105 -2.11 17.37 26.27
N ASP A 106 -1.49 18.47 25.82
CA ASP A 106 -2.18 19.72 25.49
C ASP A 106 -2.97 19.58 24.19
N LYS A 107 -4.30 19.70 24.27
CA LYS A 107 -5.21 19.48 23.16
C LYS A 107 -4.97 20.41 21.97
N GLU A 108 -4.72 21.70 22.26
CA GLU A 108 -4.51 22.69 21.21
C GLU A 108 -3.18 22.47 20.50
N LEU A 109 -2.13 22.16 21.26
CA LEU A 109 -0.84 21.81 20.68
C LEU A 109 -0.89 20.50 19.88
N CYS A 110 -1.63 19.49 20.36
CA CYS A 110 -1.85 18.25 19.64
C CYS A 110 -2.57 18.51 18.32
N ARG A 111 -3.60 19.36 18.29
CA ARG A 111 -4.32 19.73 17.06
C ARG A 111 -3.38 20.35 16.03
N GLN A 112 -2.57 21.33 16.43
CA GLN A 112 -1.61 21.99 15.55
C GLN A 112 -0.58 21.01 14.99
N LYS A 113 -0.02 20.12 15.83
CA LYS A 113 0.93 19.10 15.41
C LYS A 113 0.30 18.07 14.46
N ALA A 114 -0.93 17.63 14.73
CA ALA A 114 -1.65 16.67 13.88
C ALA A 114 -1.97 17.26 12.48
N GLU A 115 -2.41 18.53 12.45
CA GLU A 115 -2.63 19.25 11.19
C GLU A 115 -1.33 19.38 10.39
N ALA A 116 -0.21 19.73 11.05
CA ALA A 116 1.10 19.81 10.41
C ALA A 116 1.56 18.46 9.81
N LEU A 117 1.40 17.35 10.54
CA LEU A 117 1.73 16.01 10.03
C LEU A 117 0.82 15.59 8.86
N THR A 118 -0.46 15.95 8.92
CA THR A 118 -1.42 15.68 7.85
C THR A 118 -1.06 16.46 6.58
N GLN A 119 -0.69 17.74 6.72
CA GLN A 119 -0.20 18.57 5.63
C GLN A 119 1.10 18.00 5.02
N LEU A 120 2.05 17.64 5.86
CA LEU A 120 3.32 17.04 5.42
C LEU A 120 3.11 15.73 4.64
N ASN A 121 2.11 14.92 5.06
CA ASN A 121 1.73 13.72 4.32
C ASN A 121 1.07 14.05 2.97
N ALA A 122 0.30 15.14 2.88
CA ALA A 122 -0.26 15.61 1.62
C ALA A 122 0.86 16.02 0.64
N GLU A 123 1.84 16.77 1.09
CA GLU A 123 3.03 17.14 0.31
C GLU A 123 3.81 15.91 -0.16
N ARG A 124 4.07 14.94 0.74
CA ARG A 124 4.71 13.69 0.38
C ARG A 124 3.92 12.92 -0.70
N LYS A 125 2.58 12.89 -0.61
CA LYS A 125 1.72 12.25 -1.62
C LYS A 125 1.84 12.95 -2.98
N GLU A 126 1.84 14.27 -3.00
CA GLU A 126 1.99 15.07 -4.22
C GLU A 126 3.37 14.85 -4.84
N MET A 127 4.45 14.95 -4.05
CA MET A 127 5.81 14.66 -4.53
C MET A 127 5.90 13.23 -5.10
N THR A 128 5.28 12.25 -4.45
CA THR A 128 5.25 10.87 -4.94
C THR A 128 4.49 10.75 -6.26
N ALA A 129 3.33 11.39 -6.40
CA ALA A 129 2.55 11.37 -7.63
C ALA A 129 3.33 11.99 -8.80
N ASN A 130 3.96 13.14 -8.57
CA ASN A 130 4.82 13.80 -9.55
C ASN A 130 6.03 12.93 -9.94
N GLY A 131 6.67 12.29 -8.96
CA GLY A 131 7.78 11.38 -9.21
C GLY A 131 7.38 10.13 -9.99
N VAL A 132 6.21 9.54 -9.71
CA VAL A 132 5.68 8.41 -10.48
C VAL A 132 5.37 8.83 -11.92
N LYS A 133 4.79 10.02 -12.13
CA LYS A 133 4.55 10.56 -13.46
C LYS A 133 5.84 10.73 -14.24
N ALA A 134 6.84 11.40 -13.64
CA ALA A 134 8.16 11.57 -14.26
C ALA A 134 8.86 10.24 -14.56
N ALA A 135 8.72 9.23 -13.69
CA ALA A 135 9.28 7.90 -13.93
C ALA A 135 8.64 7.21 -15.14
N LYS A 136 7.32 7.33 -15.31
CA LYS A 136 6.62 6.81 -16.50
C LYS A 136 7.09 7.50 -17.77
N GLU A 137 7.12 8.82 -17.78
CA GLU A 137 7.59 9.61 -18.92
C GLU A 137 9.04 9.27 -19.29
N TYR A 138 9.90 9.07 -18.30
CA TYR A 138 11.28 8.63 -18.51
C TYR A 138 11.32 7.24 -19.18
N LEU A 139 10.60 6.26 -18.66
CA LEU A 139 10.58 4.90 -19.22
C LEU A 139 10.04 4.86 -20.64
N GLU A 140 9.00 5.64 -20.96
CA GLU A 140 8.39 5.72 -22.27
C GLU A 140 9.30 6.44 -23.28
N SER A 141 9.88 7.57 -22.90
CA SER A 141 10.74 8.38 -23.78
C SER A 141 12.08 7.73 -24.11
N THR A 142 12.61 6.92 -23.18
CA THR A 142 13.88 6.19 -23.39
C THR A 142 13.71 4.81 -23.99
N GLY A 143 12.49 4.29 -24.06
CA GLY A 143 12.20 2.90 -24.49
C GLY A 143 12.57 1.83 -23.45
N HIS A 144 12.92 2.22 -22.22
CA HIS A 144 13.36 1.30 -21.16
C HIS A 144 12.21 0.61 -20.42
N ALA A 145 10.96 0.88 -20.81
CA ALA A 145 9.79 0.22 -20.21
C ALA A 145 9.75 -1.31 -20.41
N ASN A 146 10.50 -1.81 -21.40
CA ASN A 146 10.60 -3.23 -21.72
C ASN A 146 11.80 -3.93 -21.08
N ASP A 147 12.66 -3.20 -20.37
CA ASP A 147 13.78 -3.79 -19.64
C ASP A 147 13.27 -4.80 -18.59
N LYS A 148 13.99 -5.90 -18.36
CA LYS A 148 13.64 -6.89 -17.33
C LYS A 148 13.74 -6.30 -15.93
N VAL A 149 14.69 -5.39 -15.71
CA VAL A 149 14.90 -4.62 -14.47
C VAL A 149 14.86 -3.15 -14.83
N LEU A 150 13.88 -2.44 -14.31
CA LEU A 150 13.70 -1.02 -14.58
C LEU A 150 14.69 -0.19 -13.75
N VAL A 151 15.48 0.64 -14.41
CA VAL A 151 16.38 1.60 -13.76
C VAL A 151 15.98 2.99 -14.23
N VAL A 152 15.45 3.79 -13.31
CA VAL A 152 14.91 5.13 -13.59
C VAL A 152 15.75 6.17 -12.87
N TYR A 153 16.33 7.11 -13.61
CA TYR A 153 17.10 8.20 -13.03
C TYR A 153 16.30 9.50 -13.02
N LEU A 154 15.98 9.99 -11.82
CA LEU A 154 15.20 11.20 -11.55
C LEU A 154 16.05 12.15 -10.70
N PRO A 155 16.95 12.95 -11.28
CA PRO A 155 17.92 13.76 -10.51
C PRO A 155 17.26 14.77 -9.56
N ASN A 156 16.07 15.24 -9.87
CA ASN A 156 15.32 16.23 -9.07
C ASN A 156 14.36 15.60 -8.06
N CYS A 157 14.35 14.27 -7.94
CA CYS A 157 13.49 13.58 -6.98
C CYS A 157 14.12 13.60 -5.58
N HIS A 158 13.31 13.85 -4.55
CA HIS A 158 13.79 13.78 -3.17
C HIS A 158 14.12 12.31 -2.80
N GLU A 159 15.31 12.07 -2.21
CA GLU A 159 15.82 10.72 -1.94
C GLU A 159 14.88 9.88 -1.05
N SER A 160 14.21 10.51 -0.09
CA SER A 160 13.33 9.80 0.88
C SER A 160 12.08 9.17 0.26
N ILE A 161 11.67 9.62 -0.95
CA ILE A 161 10.50 9.08 -1.67
C ILE A 161 10.89 8.16 -2.82
N ALA A 162 12.17 8.07 -3.19
CA ALA A 162 12.63 7.20 -4.29
C ALA A 162 12.15 5.75 -4.13
N GLY A 163 12.21 5.21 -2.89
CA GLY A 163 11.72 3.87 -2.60
C GLY A 163 10.20 3.70 -2.73
N ILE A 164 9.42 4.77 -2.51
CA ILE A 164 7.96 4.73 -2.70
C ILE A 164 7.65 4.74 -4.21
N ILE A 165 8.34 5.56 -4.98
CA ILE A 165 8.21 5.62 -6.44
C ILE A 165 8.61 4.27 -7.04
N ALA A 166 9.74 3.68 -6.61
CA ALA A 166 10.17 2.35 -7.05
C ALA A 166 9.09 1.29 -6.80
N GLY A 167 8.43 1.34 -5.63
CA GLY A 167 7.31 0.46 -5.30
C GLY A 167 6.13 0.62 -6.27
N ARG A 168 5.73 1.85 -6.58
CA ARG A 168 4.62 2.14 -7.49
C ARG A 168 4.92 1.74 -8.94
N ILE A 169 6.14 1.99 -9.41
CA ILE A 169 6.56 1.57 -10.75
C ILE A 169 6.63 0.04 -10.82
N LYS A 170 7.21 -0.62 -9.81
CA LYS A 170 7.21 -2.08 -9.69
C LYS A 170 5.78 -2.67 -9.73
N GLU A 171 4.83 -2.10 -9.01
CA GLU A 171 3.44 -2.54 -9.01
C GLU A 171 2.78 -2.41 -10.39
N ARG A 172 3.05 -1.30 -11.09
CA ARG A 172 2.46 -1.03 -12.42
C ARG A 172 3.01 -1.94 -13.51
N TYR A 173 4.35 -2.09 -13.57
CA TYR A 173 5.02 -2.85 -14.64
C TYR A 173 5.28 -4.31 -14.28
N TYR A 174 5.09 -4.67 -13.01
CA TYR A 174 5.46 -5.95 -12.42
C TYR A 174 6.89 -6.36 -12.76
N ARG A 175 7.84 -5.44 -12.54
CA ARG A 175 9.28 -5.63 -12.78
C ARG A 175 10.10 -5.13 -11.59
N PRO A 176 11.23 -5.77 -11.26
CA PRO A 176 12.19 -5.19 -10.32
C PRO A 176 12.52 -3.77 -10.76
N THR A 177 12.49 -2.82 -9.84
CA THR A 177 12.62 -1.40 -10.18
C THR A 177 13.57 -0.70 -9.24
N PHE A 178 14.55 0.01 -9.79
CA PHE A 178 15.39 0.96 -9.10
C PHE A 178 15.01 2.39 -9.51
N VAL A 179 14.86 3.25 -8.52
CA VAL A 179 14.73 4.70 -8.73
C VAL A 179 15.95 5.36 -8.12
N LEU A 180 16.67 6.06 -8.98
CA LEU A 180 17.93 6.75 -8.68
C LEU A 180 17.66 8.25 -8.65
N THR A 181 18.33 8.97 -7.74
CA THR A 181 18.23 10.41 -7.62
C THR A 181 19.61 11.01 -7.33
N LYS A 182 19.77 12.30 -7.58
CA LYS A 182 21.00 13.00 -7.23
C LYS A 182 21.11 13.11 -5.71
N GLY A 183 22.23 12.63 -5.15
CA GLY A 183 22.57 12.78 -3.74
C GLY A 183 23.54 13.95 -3.53
N GLU A 184 23.96 14.17 -2.28
CA GLU A 184 25.01 15.17 -1.97
C GLU A 184 26.34 14.84 -2.64
N THR A 185 26.68 13.54 -2.69
CA THR A 185 27.89 13.02 -3.33
C THR A 185 27.51 11.88 -4.27
N GLY A 186 27.36 12.17 -5.58
CA GLY A 186 26.97 11.18 -6.57
C GLY A 186 25.45 10.89 -6.57
N VAL A 187 25.09 9.68 -6.92
CA VAL A 187 23.70 9.22 -7.09
C VAL A 187 23.34 8.25 -5.97
N LYS A 188 22.17 8.44 -5.37
CA LYS A 188 21.55 7.51 -4.44
C LYS A 188 20.36 6.81 -5.10
N GLY A 189 20.09 5.58 -4.72
CA GLY A 189 18.98 4.82 -5.27
C GLY A 189 18.28 3.91 -4.26
N SER A 190 17.02 3.67 -4.54
CA SER A 190 16.21 2.69 -3.83
C SER A 190 15.58 1.73 -4.81
N GLY A 191 15.69 0.44 -4.51
CA GLY A 191 15.11 -0.64 -5.31
C GLY A 191 13.93 -1.32 -4.61
N ARG A 192 13.00 -1.80 -5.42
CA ARG A 192 11.89 -2.67 -5.01
C ARG A 192 11.76 -3.81 -6.00
N SER A 193 11.60 -5.04 -5.48
CA SER A 193 11.63 -6.26 -6.30
C SER A 193 10.31 -7.02 -6.31
N ILE A 194 10.20 -7.92 -7.26
CA ILE A 194 9.20 -8.99 -7.36
C ILE A 194 9.71 -10.26 -6.69
N ALA A 195 8.82 -11.20 -6.40
CA ALA A 195 9.18 -12.43 -5.67
C ALA A 195 10.21 -13.33 -6.43
N ALA A 196 10.19 -13.28 -7.76
CA ALA A 196 11.07 -14.06 -8.62
C ALA A 196 12.52 -13.52 -8.69
N TYR A 197 12.79 -12.28 -8.23
CA TYR A 197 14.10 -11.63 -8.39
C TYR A 197 14.71 -11.26 -7.05
N ASP A 198 15.87 -11.84 -6.73
CA ASP A 198 16.64 -11.46 -5.54
C ASP A 198 17.51 -10.25 -5.84
N MET A 199 16.99 -9.08 -5.49
CA MET A 199 17.63 -7.80 -5.79
C MET A 199 19.02 -7.66 -5.16
N PHE A 200 19.19 -8.13 -3.94
CA PHE A 200 20.48 -8.02 -3.26
C PHE A 200 21.54 -8.96 -3.86
N ALA A 201 21.15 -10.20 -4.16
CA ALA A 201 22.03 -11.16 -4.81
C ALA A 201 22.50 -10.67 -6.19
N GLU A 202 21.58 -10.15 -7.00
CA GLU A 202 21.90 -9.62 -8.33
C GLU A 202 22.79 -8.37 -8.30
N MET A 203 22.52 -7.45 -7.37
CA MET A 203 23.40 -6.29 -7.15
C MET A 203 24.81 -6.73 -6.74
N SER A 204 24.94 -7.80 -5.95
CA SER A 204 26.23 -8.31 -5.51
C SER A 204 27.09 -8.83 -6.67
N ARG A 205 26.48 -9.22 -7.81
CA ARG A 205 27.18 -9.66 -9.03
C ARG A 205 27.78 -8.49 -9.85
N CYS A 206 27.42 -7.24 -9.50
CA CYS A 206 27.97 -6.03 -10.12
C CYS A 206 28.39 -5.00 -9.06
N ARG A 207 28.89 -5.49 -7.92
CA ARG A 207 29.25 -4.69 -6.73
C ARG A 207 30.27 -3.58 -7.02
N GLU A 208 31.12 -3.76 -8.01
CA GLU A 208 32.17 -2.81 -8.42
C GLU A 208 31.63 -1.49 -8.97
N LEU A 209 30.33 -1.44 -9.30
CA LEU A 209 29.68 -0.23 -9.76
C LEU A 209 29.24 0.69 -8.61
N PHE A 210 29.14 0.15 -7.40
CA PHE A 210 28.58 0.88 -6.25
C PHE A 210 29.66 1.37 -5.31
N THR A 211 29.48 2.58 -4.79
CA THR A 211 30.23 3.11 -3.66
C THR A 211 29.69 2.58 -2.35
N LYS A 212 28.37 2.40 -2.27
CA LYS A 212 27.64 1.76 -1.17
C LYS A 212 26.44 1.00 -1.70
N PHE A 213 26.14 -0.16 -1.15
CA PHE A 213 24.87 -0.85 -1.38
C PHE A 213 24.53 -1.78 -0.22
N GLY A 214 23.24 -2.10 -0.08
CA GLY A 214 22.74 -3.02 0.92
C GLY A 214 21.25 -3.30 0.72
N GLY A 215 20.75 -4.33 1.37
CA GLY A 215 19.34 -4.66 1.25
C GLY A 215 19.06 -6.13 1.51
N HIS A 216 17.96 -6.57 0.95
CA HIS A 216 17.51 -7.97 0.99
C HIS A 216 16.78 -8.29 -0.32
N LYS A 217 16.26 -9.52 -0.44
CA LYS A 217 15.61 -10.03 -1.66
C LYS A 217 14.65 -9.03 -2.33
N LEU A 218 13.79 -8.35 -1.56
CA LEU A 218 12.68 -7.54 -2.09
C LEU A 218 12.92 -6.03 -2.08
N ALA A 219 14.00 -5.56 -1.45
CA ALA A 219 14.34 -4.14 -1.42
C ALA A 219 15.83 -3.93 -1.22
N ALA A 220 16.36 -2.91 -1.86
CA ALA A 220 17.76 -2.53 -1.75
C ALA A 220 17.95 -1.01 -1.81
N GLY A 221 19.05 -0.55 -1.22
CA GLY A 221 19.55 0.80 -1.34
C GLY A 221 20.95 0.79 -1.94
N LEU A 222 21.29 1.82 -2.70
CA LEU A 222 22.59 1.93 -3.35
C LEU A 222 23.07 3.37 -3.47
N SER A 223 24.38 3.52 -3.66
CA SER A 223 25.01 4.77 -4.10
C SER A 223 26.04 4.44 -5.17
N LEU A 224 26.11 5.28 -6.20
CA LEU A 224 27.06 5.15 -7.31
C LEU A 224 27.43 6.51 -7.88
N GLU A 225 28.47 6.55 -8.72
CA GLU A 225 28.84 7.71 -9.50
C GLU A 225 27.85 7.93 -10.64
N GLU A 226 27.57 9.19 -11.01
CA GLU A 226 26.54 9.52 -12.00
C GLU A 226 26.83 8.88 -13.37
N GLU A 227 28.11 8.86 -13.76
CA GLU A 227 28.57 8.26 -15.02
C GLU A 227 28.34 6.75 -15.10
N LYS A 228 28.16 6.09 -13.94
CA LYS A 228 27.90 4.65 -13.86
C LYS A 228 26.41 4.28 -13.95
N VAL A 229 25.49 5.25 -13.97
CA VAL A 229 24.04 4.98 -14.00
C VAL A 229 23.66 4.11 -15.20
N GLU A 230 24.10 4.49 -16.40
CA GLU A 230 23.75 3.72 -17.61
C GLU A 230 24.50 2.39 -17.69
N VAL A 231 25.73 2.33 -17.16
CA VAL A 231 26.49 1.09 -17.04
C VAL A 231 25.78 0.12 -16.12
N PHE A 232 25.28 0.62 -14.97
CA PHE A 232 24.48 -0.18 -14.04
C PHE A 232 23.20 -0.70 -14.70
N ARG A 233 22.44 0.15 -15.41
CA ARG A 233 21.22 -0.27 -16.11
C ARG A 233 21.48 -1.42 -17.07
N LYS A 234 22.51 -1.30 -17.92
CA LYS A 234 22.88 -2.36 -18.86
C LYS A 234 23.28 -3.63 -18.15
N ARG A 235 24.20 -3.50 -17.19
CA ARG A 235 24.78 -4.66 -16.50
C ARG A 235 23.75 -5.46 -15.70
N ILE A 236 22.84 -4.77 -14.97
CA ILE A 236 21.82 -5.46 -14.18
C ILE A 236 20.79 -6.19 -15.05
N ASN A 237 20.51 -5.66 -16.26
CA ASN A 237 19.64 -6.31 -17.23
C ASN A 237 20.30 -7.49 -17.95
N GLU A 238 21.60 -7.44 -18.26
CA GLU A 238 22.38 -8.56 -18.77
C GLU A 238 22.44 -9.73 -17.80
N LEU A 239 22.55 -9.43 -16.50
CA LEU A 239 22.59 -10.40 -15.42
C LEU A 239 21.23 -10.99 -15.08
N ALA A 240 20.13 -10.33 -15.43
CA ALA A 240 18.78 -10.71 -15.02
C ALA A 240 18.31 -12.00 -15.74
N ASP A 241 18.29 -13.10 -14.97
CA ASP A 241 17.74 -14.39 -15.40
C ASP A 241 16.25 -14.44 -15.06
N LEU A 242 15.44 -13.62 -15.75
CA LEU A 242 13.99 -13.56 -15.62
C LEU A 242 13.33 -14.00 -16.92
N THR A 243 12.39 -14.92 -16.79
CA THR A 243 11.54 -15.38 -17.90
C THR A 243 10.31 -14.48 -18.03
N GLU A 244 9.60 -14.58 -19.17
CA GLU A 244 8.32 -13.88 -19.36
C GLU A 244 7.26 -14.31 -18.33
N GLU A 245 7.33 -15.57 -17.86
CA GLU A 245 6.43 -16.07 -16.79
C GLU A 245 6.72 -15.42 -15.45
N ASP A 246 7.98 -15.16 -15.11
CA ASP A 246 8.40 -14.48 -13.88
C ASP A 246 7.93 -13.02 -13.86
N LEU A 247 7.77 -12.43 -15.04
CA LEU A 247 7.34 -11.04 -15.24
C LEU A 247 5.81 -10.88 -15.36
N GLN A 248 5.06 -11.96 -15.17
CA GLN A 248 3.60 -11.95 -15.10
C GLN A 248 3.13 -11.98 -13.64
N MET A 249 2.23 -11.06 -13.30
CA MET A 249 1.64 -11.02 -11.97
C MET A 249 0.71 -12.22 -11.78
N LYS A 250 1.08 -13.11 -10.85
CA LYS A 250 0.24 -14.25 -10.44
C LYS A 250 -0.73 -13.78 -9.36
N VAL A 251 -2.02 -14.03 -9.59
CA VAL A 251 -3.10 -13.71 -8.65
C VAL A 251 -3.61 -15.00 -8.03
N SER A 252 -3.46 -15.13 -6.71
CA SER A 252 -4.07 -16.25 -5.98
C SER A 252 -5.54 -15.94 -5.71
N ILE A 253 -6.41 -16.83 -6.13
CA ILE A 253 -7.86 -16.74 -5.93
C ILE A 253 -8.22 -17.79 -4.88
N ASP A 254 -8.90 -17.37 -3.80
CA ASP A 254 -9.27 -18.27 -2.72
C ASP A 254 -10.42 -19.18 -3.14
N MET A 255 -11.40 -18.63 -3.86
CA MET A 255 -12.56 -19.40 -4.29
C MET A 255 -13.28 -18.74 -5.47
N ARG A 256 -13.85 -19.57 -6.35
CA ARG A 256 -14.92 -19.12 -7.24
C ARG A 256 -16.19 -18.85 -6.45
N LEU A 257 -16.81 -17.68 -6.61
CA LEU A 257 -18.02 -17.29 -5.88
C LEU A 257 -19.09 -16.76 -6.85
N PRO A 258 -20.02 -17.61 -7.33
CA PRO A 258 -21.13 -17.19 -8.18
C PRO A 258 -22.08 -16.23 -7.47
N PHE A 259 -22.68 -15.29 -8.20
CA PHE A 259 -23.52 -14.22 -7.67
C PHE A 259 -24.67 -14.67 -6.76
N PRO A 260 -25.39 -15.77 -7.01
CA PRO A 260 -26.47 -16.21 -6.13
C PRO A 260 -26.03 -16.54 -4.69
N TYR A 261 -24.74 -16.82 -4.46
CA TYR A 261 -24.20 -17.07 -3.12
C TYR A 261 -23.78 -15.82 -2.37
N ILE A 262 -23.78 -14.66 -3.04
CA ILE A 262 -23.37 -13.40 -2.43
C ILE A 262 -24.56 -12.72 -1.77
N ASN A 263 -24.60 -12.76 -0.45
CA ASN A 263 -25.62 -12.16 0.38
C ASN A 263 -25.01 -11.41 1.57
N GLU A 264 -25.83 -10.71 2.34
CA GLU A 264 -25.34 -9.96 3.51
C GLU A 264 -24.79 -10.88 4.61
N GLU A 265 -25.33 -12.07 4.75
CA GLU A 265 -24.89 -13.06 5.75
C GLU A 265 -23.45 -13.49 5.48
N LEU A 266 -23.14 -13.90 4.24
CA LEU A 266 -21.76 -14.20 3.83
C LEU A 266 -20.80 -13.04 4.11
N ILE A 267 -21.19 -11.81 3.75
CA ILE A 267 -20.35 -10.63 3.97
C ILE A 267 -20.13 -10.42 5.47
N HIS A 268 -21.13 -10.71 6.30
CA HIS A 268 -21.00 -10.60 7.75
C HIS A 268 -20.06 -11.66 8.33
N GLU A 269 -20.16 -12.88 7.87
CA GLU A 269 -19.28 -13.98 8.27
C GLU A 269 -17.81 -13.69 7.88
N LEU A 270 -17.57 -13.14 6.69
CA LEU A 270 -16.24 -12.75 6.25
C LEU A 270 -15.57 -11.72 7.17
N LYS A 271 -16.34 -10.91 7.92
CA LYS A 271 -15.79 -9.97 8.91
C LYS A 271 -15.12 -10.65 10.10
N ILE A 272 -15.43 -11.91 10.38
CA ILE A 272 -14.78 -12.69 11.45
C ILE A 272 -13.28 -12.87 11.15
N LEU A 273 -12.91 -12.85 9.88
CA LEU A 273 -11.53 -12.96 9.43
C LEU A 273 -10.72 -11.66 9.65
N GLU A 274 -11.36 -10.52 9.91
CA GLU A 274 -10.68 -9.27 10.19
C GLU A 274 -9.85 -9.34 11.50
N PRO A 275 -8.76 -8.53 11.60
CA PRO A 275 -8.24 -7.54 10.63
C PRO A 275 -7.45 -8.17 9.50
N PHE A 276 -7.65 -7.65 8.29
CA PHE A 276 -6.88 -8.07 7.11
C PHE A 276 -5.56 -7.32 6.99
N GLY A 277 -4.55 -8.00 6.45
CA GLY A 277 -3.22 -7.47 6.20
C GLY A 277 -2.27 -8.55 5.70
N LYS A 278 -0.96 -8.32 5.77
CA LYS A 278 0.04 -9.33 5.39
C LYS A 278 -0.13 -10.60 6.24
N GLY A 279 -0.09 -11.76 5.61
CA GLY A 279 -0.27 -13.07 6.29
C GLY A 279 -1.72 -13.42 6.66
N ASN A 280 -2.63 -12.45 6.61
CA ASN A 280 -4.08 -12.66 6.74
C ASN A 280 -4.79 -11.82 5.67
N GLY A 281 -4.67 -12.24 4.40
CA GLY A 281 -5.25 -11.55 3.27
C GLY A 281 -6.77 -11.53 3.30
N LYS A 282 -7.37 -10.49 2.72
CA LYS A 282 -8.82 -10.49 2.47
C LYS A 282 -9.12 -11.55 1.44
N PRO A 283 -10.10 -12.45 1.66
CA PRO A 283 -10.43 -13.49 0.70
C PRO A 283 -10.78 -12.92 -0.66
N LEU A 284 -10.07 -13.35 -1.69
CA LEU A 284 -10.25 -12.91 -3.06
C LEU A 284 -11.09 -13.92 -3.83
N PHE A 285 -12.25 -13.48 -4.28
CA PHE A 285 -13.19 -14.27 -5.05
C PHE A 285 -13.06 -13.99 -6.54
N ALA A 286 -13.51 -14.94 -7.38
CA ALA A 286 -13.54 -14.78 -8.81
C ALA A 286 -14.82 -15.33 -9.45
N GLU A 287 -15.20 -14.74 -10.57
CA GLU A 287 -16.17 -15.29 -11.50
C GLU A 287 -15.77 -14.96 -12.94
N SER A 288 -16.06 -15.89 -13.85
CA SER A 288 -15.71 -15.78 -15.26
C SER A 288 -16.95 -15.58 -16.14
N LYS A 289 -16.72 -15.14 -17.37
CA LYS A 289 -17.78 -14.95 -18.39
C LYS A 289 -18.90 -14.03 -17.92
N LEU A 290 -18.52 -12.96 -17.21
CA LEU A 290 -19.43 -11.91 -16.77
C LEU A 290 -19.59 -10.86 -17.87
N ARG A 291 -20.84 -10.49 -18.16
CA ARG A 291 -21.18 -9.40 -19.07
C ARG A 291 -21.10 -8.07 -18.34
N VAL A 292 -20.37 -7.13 -18.90
CA VAL A 292 -20.24 -5.76 -18.36
C VAL A 292 -21.39 -4.89 -18.90
N ILE A 293 -22.11 -4.24 -17.99
CA ILE A 293 -23.24 -3.39 -18.31
C ILE A 293 -22.99 -1.99 -17.82
N GLN A 294 -23.11 -0.99 -18.70
CA GLN A 294 -23.04 0.44 -18.42
C GLN A 294 -21.82 0.88 -17.59
N PRO A 295 -20.59 0.54 -18.01
CA PRO A 295 -19.40 1.02 -17.29
C PRO A 295 -19.31 2.56 -17.41
N ARG A 296 -19.05 3.24 -16.28
CA ARG A 296 -18.92 4.71 -16.22
C ARG A 296 -17.88 5.11 -15.18
N ILE A 297 -17.13 6.17 -15.46
CA ILE A 297 -16.19 6.77 -14.53
C ILE A 297 -16.89 7.83 -13.68
N PHE A 298 -16.67 7.79 -12.38
CA PHE A 298 -17.22 8.66 -11.36
C PHE A 298 -16.15 9.30 -10.49
N GLY A 299 -16.59 10.24 -9.65
CA GLY A 299 -15.76 10.96 -8.68
C GLY A 299 -15.17 12.24 -9.25
N LYS A 300 -14.92 13.22 -8.36
CA LYS A 300 -14.33 14.52 -8.70
C LYS A 300 -12.98 14.37 -9.40
N ASN A 301 -12.22 13.35 -9.00
CA ASN A 301 -10.90 13.05 -9.54
C ASN A 301 -10.95 11.97 -10.64
N ARG A 302 -12.13 11.57 -11.13
CA ARG A 302 -12.30 10.53 -12.16
C ARG A 302 -11.52 9.22 -11.87
N ASN A 303 -11.55 8.78 -10.61
CA ASN A 303 -10.75 7.66 -10.09
C ASN A 303 -11.58 6.46 -9.63
N VAL A 304 -12.86 6.43 -9.95
CA VAL A 304 -13.77 5.32 -9.64
C VAL A 304 -14.51 4.92 -10.89
N LEU A 305 -14.40 3.67 -11.30
CA LEU A 305 -15.23 3.09 -12.35
C LEU A 305 -16.36 2.29 -11.69
N LYS A 306 -17.60 2.53 -12.09
CA LYS A 306 -18.78 1.76 -11.69
C LYS A 306 -19.39 1.07 -12.89
N CYS A 307 -19.86 -0.16 -12.70
CA CYS A 307 -20.60 -0.91 -13.70
C CYS A 307 -21.56 -1.88 -13.01
N ARG A 308 -22.40 -2.55 -13.78
CA ARG A 308 -23.07 -3.78 -13.36
C ARG A 308 -22.43 -4.97 -14.08
N LEU A 309 -22.27 -6.05 -13.36
CA LEU A 309 -21.81 -7.32 -13.90
C LEU A 309 -22.99 -8.30 -13.91
N GLU A 310 -23.17 -9.00 -15.00
CA GLU A 310 -24.24 -9.99 -15.20
C GLU A 310 -23.61 -11.35 -15.49
N ASP A 311 -24.04 -12.37 -14.77
CA ASP A 311 -23.63 -13.75 -15.01
C ASP A 311 -24.44 -14.40 -16.16
N GLN A 312 -24.09 -15.64 -16.52
CA GLN A 312 -24.76 -16.38 -17.59
C GLN A 312 -26.22 -16.76 -17.28
N GLN A 313 -26.66 -16.62 -16.03
CA GLN A 313 -28.01 -16.91 -15.57
C GLN A 313 -28.87 -15.64 -15.46
N GLY A 314 -28.31 -14.46 -15.76
CA GLY A 314 -28.98 -13.17 -15.67
C GLY A 314 -28.96 -12.51 -14.30
N ASN A 315 -28.21 -13.06 -13.33
CA ASN A 315 -28.03 -12.42 -12.04
C ASN A 315 -27.12 -11.20 -12.20
N GLN A 316 -27.49 -10.06 -11.63
CA GLN A 316 -26.75 -8.82 -11.74
C GLN A 316 -26.24 -8.34 -10.39
N MET A 317 -25.00 -7.83 -10.38
CA MET A 317 -24.36 -7.23 -9.21
C MET A 317 -23.73 -5.87 -9.57
N GLU A 318 -23.87 -4.90 -8.68
CA GLU A 318 -23.14 -3.64 -8.79
C GLU A 318 -21.65 -3.88 -8.52
N ALA A 319 -20.79 -3.23 -9.30
CA ALA A 319 -19.35 -3.36 -9.16
C ALA A 319 -18.64 -2.01 -9.27
N VAL A 320 -17.55 -1.86 -8.50
CA VAL A 320 -16.66 -0.69 -8.53
C VAL A 320 -15.21 -1.14 -8.70
N TYR A 321 -14.45 -0.31 -9.39
CA TYR A 321 -13.01 -0.47 -9.55
C TYR A 321 -12.28 0.82 -9.20
N PHE A 322 -11.19 0.70 -8.42
CA PHE A 322 -10.35 1.80 -7.95
C PHE A 322 -8.91 1.61 -8.44
N GLY A 323 -8.64 1.84 -9.70
CA GLY A 323 -7.30 1.65 -10.28
C GLY A 323 -7.08 2.57 -11.47
N GLU A 324 -6.44 2.05 -12.51
CA GLU A 324 -6.30 2.74 -13.79
C GLU A 324 -7.64 2.64 -14.53
N VAL A 325 -8.56 3.55 -14.17
CA VAL A 325 -9.98 3.45 -14.58
C VAL A 325 -10.19 3.65 -16.08
N GLU A 326 -9.39 4.50 -16.73
CA GLU A 326 -9.43 4.71 -18.17
C GLU A 326 -9.03 3.44 -18.93
N ASP A 327 -7.94 2.79 -18.54
CA ASP A 327 -7.48 1.53 -19.14
C ASP A 327 -8.52 0.42 -18.95
N CYS A 328 -9.12 0.35 -17.76
CA CYS A 328 -10.18 -0.60 -17.45
C CYS A 328 -11.43 -0.35 -18.30
N LEU A 329 -11.87 0.91 -18.43
CA LEU A 329 -13.02 1.28 -19.25
C LEU A 329 -12.81 0.89 -20.70
N GLN A 330 -11.67 1.23 -21.29
CA GLN A 330 -11.35 0.89 -22.67
C GLN A 330 -11.39 -0.64 -22.93
N LYS A 331 -10.92 -1.43 -21.95
CA LYS A 331 -10.99 -2.91 -22.06
C LYS A 331 -12.42 -3.41 -21.94
N MET A 332 -13.22 -2.86 -21.03
CA MET A 332 -14.64 -3.20 -20.86
C MET A 332 -15.48 -2.83 -22.10
N GLU A 333 -15.16 -1.74 -22.78
CA GLU A 333 -15.82 -1.34 -24.03
C GLU A 333 -15.46 -2.25 -25.20
N LYS A 334 -14.22 -2.74 -25.25
CA LYS A 334 -13.73 -3.66 -26.28
C LYS A 334 -14.21 -5.11 -26.06
N LYS A 335 -14.26 -5.55 -24.80
CA LYS A 335 -14.66 -6.90 -24.41
C LYS A 335 -15.91 -6.81 -23.52
N GLN A 336 -17.07 -7.17 -24.03
CA GLN A 336 -18.30 -7.17 -23.24
C GLN A 336 -18.38 -8.32 -22.23
N ILE A 337 -17.62 -9.40 -22.45
CA ILE A 337 -17.59 -10.58 -21.57
C ILE A 337 -16.16 -10.73 -21.04
N MET A 338 -16.02 -10.70 -19.72
CA MET A 338 -14.74 -10.69 -19.03
C MET A 338 -14.78 -11.58 -17.78
N SER A 339 -13.61 -11.85 -17.22
CA SER A 339 -13.45 -12.49 -15.92
C SER A 339 -12.96 -11.46 -14.90
N PHE A 340 -13.46 -11.57 -13.66
CA PHE A 340 -13.10 -10.62 -12.61
C PHE A 340 -12.74 -11.34 -11.32
N THR A 341 -11.77 -10.76 -10.62
CA THR A 341 -11.59 -11.05 -9.19
C THR A 341 -12.13 -9.88 -8.38
N TYR A 342 -12.74 -10.18 -7.23
CA TYR A 342 -13.44 -9.16 -6.45
C TYR A 342 -13.59 -9.52 -4.97
N TYR A 343 -13.94 -8.50 -4.19
CA TYR A 343 -14.44 -8.63 -2.82
C TYR A 343 -15.88 -8.18 -2.76
N PRO A 344 -16.81 -8.99 -2.19
CA PRO A 344 -18.14 -8.50 -1.88
C PRO A 344 -18.10 -7.58 -0.66
N SER A 345 -18.91 -6.53 -0.68
CA SER A 345 -19.04 -5.57 0.42
C SER A 345 -20.44 -4.99 0.46
N ILE A 346 -20.84 -4.46 1.61
CA ILE A 346 -22.07 -3.68 1.76
C ILE A 346 -21.70 -2.21 1.57
N ASN A 347 -22.35 -1.57 0.61
CA ASN A 347 -22.28 -0.14 0.41
C ASN A 347 -23.49 0.51 1.10
N GLU A 348 -23.25 1.46 2.01
CA GLU A 348 -24.28 2.23 2.67
C GLU A 348 -24.20 3.68 2.16
N TYR A 349 -25.26 4.12 1.50
CA TYR A 349 -25.33 5.49 0.99
C TYR A 349 -26.75 6.05 1.16
N MET A 350 -26.86 7.19 1.82
CA MET A 350 -28.16 7.85 2.12
C MET A 350 -29.20 6.89 2.75
N GLY A 351 -28.78 6.06 3.69
CA GLY A 351 -29.64 5.10 4.38
C GLY A 351 -30.04 3.87 3.56
N ARG A 352 -29.55 3.72 2.33
CA ARG A 352 -29.75 2.53 1.51
C ARG A 352 -28.54 1.61 1.60
N ARG A 353 -28.80 0.34 1.84
CA ARG A 353 -27.78 -0.73 1.86
C ARG A 353 -27.87 -1.52 0.57
N THR A 354 -26.77 -1.68 -0.11
CA THR A 354 -26.66 -2.47 -1.34
C THR A 354 -25.39 -3.31 -1.31
N ILE A 355 -25.47 -4.53 -1.82
CA ILE A 355 -24.28 -5.36 -2.01
C ILE A 355 -23.55 -4.85 -3.25
N GLN A 356 -22.25 -4.68 -3.12
CA GLN A 356 -21.38 -4.18 -4.17
C GLN A 356 -20.11 -5.02 -4.24
N LEU A 357 -19.65 -5.31 -5.45
CA LEU A 357 -18.37 -5.96 -5.71
C LEU A 357 -17.28 -4.92 -5.88
N THR A 358 -16.21 -5.01 -5.09
CA THR A 358 -14.99 -4.25 -5.36
C THR A 358 -14.08 -5.08 -6.25
N ILE A 359 -13.97 -4.71 -7.52
CA ILE A 359 -13.11 -5.37 -8.50
C ILE A 359 -11.65 -5.15 -8.11
N VAL A 360 -10.84 -6.20 -8.18
CA VAL A 360 -9.40 -6.17 -7.91
C VAL A 360 -8.61 -6.36 -9.20
N ASN A 361 -8.94 -7.41 -9.98
CA ASN A 361 -8.34 -7.67 -11.28
C ASN A 361 -9.42 -8.02 -12.31
N TYR A 362 -9.06 -7.91 -13.59
CA TYR A 362 -9.91 -8.21 -14.73
C TYR A 362 -9.10 -8.75 -15.90
N GLN A 363 -9.71 -9.64 -16.70
CA GLN A 363 -9.08 -10.26 -17.86
C GLN A 363 -10.09 -10.44 -19.02
#